data_a3ec71acae0e177cde94a0881646f5e1
#
_entry.id   a3ec71acae0e177cde94a0881646f5e1
#
_cell.length_a   1.000
_cell.length_b   1.000
_cell.length_c   1.000
_cell.angle_alpha   90.00
_cell.angle_beta   90.00
_cell.angle_gamma   90.00
#
_symmetry.space_group_name_H-M   'P 1'
#
loop_
_entity.id
_entity.type
_entity.pdbx_description
1 polymer ?
#
loop_
_entity_poly.entity_id
_entity_poly.type
_entity_poly.pdbx_seq_one_letter_code
_entity_poly.pdbx_strand_id
1 'polypeptide(L)'
;MSKSQSTNNQHNNGGNVLELRNIQQKYFDTKTRKDSVVFDNFNLAVEDYPGIGQFVVIMGRSGCGKSTILRYWTGLQKPTSGEVFVDGKPLAENQSIPMVFQQYSSLEWFSVLDNVALPLTLKGVSKKQAREHAMEMIKVVGLEGHENKFAKIPQLSGGQLQRVAIARSLVANPNMLVLDEPYGALDGFTRAKMQFFMLDLFQKSEIANLNPTVILVTHDPREAVLLGNDIYIMDANPGRIIKHIKPDLPDKRDKSIRKQPRF
;
A
#
# COMPACT_ATOMS: atom_id res chain seq x y z
N MET A 1 -15.68 -24.64 -25.29
CA MET A 1 -14.23 -24.52 -25.27
C MET A 1 -13.87 -23.04 -25.13
N SER A 2 -13.77 -22.55 -23.93
CA SER A 2 -13.43 -21.15 -23.62
C SER A 2 -11.99 -21.14 -23.12
N LYS A 3 -11.10 -20.49 -23.86
CA LYS A 3 -9.69 -20.32 -23.51
C LYS A 3 -9.60 -19.35 -22.34
N SER A 4 -9.18 -19.86 -21.18
CA SER A 4 -8.69 -19.04 -20.08
C SER A 4 -7.47 -18.25 -20.59
N GLN A 5 -7.62 -16.93 -20.75
CA GLN A 5 -6.48 -16.04 -20.90
C GLN A 5 -5.78 -15.94 -19.54
N SER A 6 -4.71 -16.72 -19.41
CA SER A 6 -3.70 -16.48 -18.39
C SER A 6 -3.04 -15.14 -18.71
N THR A 7 -3.33 -14.12 -17.91
CA THR A 7 -2.57 -12.87 -17.89
C THR A 7 -1.14 -13.20 -17.45
N ASN A 8 -0.23 -13.30 -18.41
CA ASN A 8 1.21 -13.37 -18.18
C ASN A 8 1.62 -12.09 -17.42
N ASN A 9 1.91 -12.21 -16.13
CA ASN A 9 2.65 -11.22 -15.37
C ASN A 9 4.09 -11.19 -15.91
N GLN A 10 4.33 -10.38 -16.94
CA GLN A 10 5.68 -10.01 -17.35
C GLN A 10 6.16 -8.92 -16.40
N HIS A 11 6.79 -9.31 -15.29
CA HIS A 11 7.69 -8.42 -14.57
C HIS A 11 8.86 -8.08 -15.50
N ASN A 12 9.05 -6.80 -15.76
CA ASN A 12 10.14 -6.30 -16.58
C ASN A 12 11.49 -6.67 -15.94
N ASN A 13 12.42 -7.16 -16.75
CA ASN A 13 13.80 -7.47 -16.36
C ASN A 13 14.51 -6.21 -15.85
N GLY A 14 14.58 -6.01 -14.52
CA GLY A 14 15.53 -5.10 -13.87
C GLY A 14 15.32 -3.60 -14.14
N GLY A 15 14.07 -3.12 -14.22
CA GLY A 15 13.72 -1.71 -14.31
C GLY A 15 13.18 -1.14 -12.99
N ASN A 16 12.80 0.13 -12.99
CA ASN A 16 12.13 0.74 -11.85
C ASN A 16 10.62 0.42 -11.89
N VAL A 17 10.09 -0.07 -10.77
CA VAL A 17 8.66 -0.35 -10.61
C VAL A 17 7.86 0.94 -10.43
N LEU A 18 8.45 1.95 -9.78
CA LEU A 18 7.87 3.26 -9.56
C LEU A 18 8.93 4.35 -9.76
N GLU A 19 8.57 5.42 -10.47
CA GLU A 19 9.45 6.58 -10.60
C GLU A 19 8.66 7.88 -10.51
N LEU A 20 9.32 8.87 -9.96
CA LEU A 20 8.95 10.29 -9.99
C LEU A 20 10.09 11.05 -10.59
N ARG A 21 9.85 11.80 -11.67
CA ARG A 21 10.89 12.55 -12.40
C ARG A 21 10.59 14.04 -12.39
N ASN A 22 11.52 14.82 -11.86
CA ASN A 22 11.49 16.29 -11.85
C ASN A 22 10.17 16.85 -11.28
N ILE A 23 9.64 16.24 -10.24
CA ILE A 23 8.35 16.61 -9.65
C ILE A 23 8.44 17.97 -8.99
N GLN A 24 7.53 18.87 -9.39
CA GLN A 24 7.20 20.08 -8.66
C GLN A 24 5.80 20.00 -8.09
N GLN A 25 5.64 20.45 -6.85
CA GLN A 25 4.32 20.57 -6.22
C GLN A 25 4.26 21.85 -5.40
N LYS A 26 3.31 22.68 -5.74
CA LYS A 26 3.00 23.93 -5.03
C LYS A 26 1.53 23.95 -4.67
N TYR A 27 1.22 24.41 -3.48
CA TYR A 27 -0.15 24.70 -3.05
C TYR A 27 -0.25 26.18 -2.72
N PHE A 28 -1.27 26.83 -3.22
CA PHE A 28 -1.55 28.22 -2.86
C PHE A 28 -2.26 28.27 -1.51
N ASP A 29 -1.62 28.86 -0.51
CA ASP A 29 -2.26 29.09 0.80
C ASP A 29 -3.09 30.38 0.73
N THR A 30 -4.39 30.22 0.77
CA THR A 30 -5.35 31.35 0.70
C THR A 30 -5.29 32.29 1.90
N LYS A 31 -4.80 31.81 3.07
CA LYS A 31 -4.68 32.61 4.29
C LYS A 31 -3.45 33.50 4.23
N THR A 32 -2.32 32.96 3.87
CA THR A 32 -1.05 33.69 3.80
C THR A 32 -0.80 34.35 2.44
N ARG A 33 -1.62 34.03 1.41
CA ARG A 33 -1.47 34.44 0.00
C ARG A 33 -0.07 34.12 -0.57
N LYS A 34 0.51 33.03 -0.12
CA LYS A 34 1.85 32.56 -0.57
C LYS A 34 1.75 31.13 -1.08
N ASP A 35 2.65 30.80 -2.02
CA ASP A 35 2.83 29.42 -2.43
C ASP A 35 3.58 28.64 -1.35
N SER A 36 3.04 27.51 -0.98
CA SER A 36 3.72 26.49 -0.16
C SER A 36 4.30 25.45 -1.11
N VAL A 37 5.62 25.38 -1.18
CA VAL A 37 6.34 24.43 -2.03
C VAL A 37 6.52 23.13 -1.26
N VAL A 38 5.88 22.06 -1.73
CA VAL A 38 6.05 20.71 -1.16
C VAL A 38 7.22 20.01 -1.82
N PHE A 39 7.32 20.08 -3.15
CA PHE A 39 8.42 19.51 -3.92
C PHE A 39 8.97 20.54 -4.91
N ASP A 40 10.29 20.54 -5.04
CA ASP A 40 11.03 21.32 -6.03
C ASP A 40 12.09 20.41 -6.65
N ASN A 41 11.87 20.02 -7.91
CA ASN A 41 12.69 19.06 -8.64
C ASN A 41 12.91 17.73 -7.89
N PHE A 42 11.84 17.16 -7.32
CA PHE A 42 11.93 15.92 -6.58
C PHE A 42 12.01 14.73 -7.51
N ASN A 43 12.96 13.84 -7.23
CA ASN A 43 13.17 12.60 -7.97
C ASN A 43 13.20 11.42 -7.01
N LEU A 44 12.55 10.32 -7.40
CA LEU A 44 12.56 9.06 -6.66
C LEU A 44 12.41 7.92 -7.66
N ALA A 45 13.29 6.92 -7.56
CA ALA A 45 13.19 5.68 -8.32
C ALA A 45 13.18 4.50 -7.34
N VAL A 46 12.24 3.58 -7.54
CA VAL A 46 12.09 2.35 -6.77
C VAL A 46 12.41 1.20 -7.70
N GLU A 47 13.49 0.48 -7.41
CA GLU A 47 13.91 -0.70 -8.18
C GLU A 47 12.91 -1.84 -8.02
N ASP A 48 12.70 -2.60 -9.10
CA ASP A 48 11.96 -3.86 -9.07
C ASP A 48 12.89 -5.01 -8.71
N TYR A 49 12.45 -5.88 -7.81
CA TYR A 49 13.12 -7.17 -7.52
C TYR A 49 12.35 -8.32 -8.19
N PRO A 50 12.70 -8.70 -9.42
CA PRO A 50 11.95 -9.67 -10.19
C PRO A 50 11.75 -10.99 -9.45
N GLY A 51 10.49 -11.45 -9.39
CA GLY A 51 10.13 -12.73 -8.77
C GLY A 51 10.12 -12.73 -7.24
N ILE A 52 10.29 -11.57 -6.59
CA ILE A 52 10.24 -11.43 -5.13
C ILE A 52 9.29 -10.28 -4.77
N GLY A 53 8.30 -10.56 -3.92
CA GLY A 53 7.48 -9.49 -3.34
C GLY A 53 8.32 -8.59 -2.43
N GLN A 54 8.14 -7.29 -2.52
CA GLN A 54 8.94 -6.32 -1.78
C GLN A 54 8.11 -5.32 -1.00
N PHE A 55 8.64 -4.90 0.15
CA PHE A 55 8.16 -3.76 0.91
C PHE A 55 9.09 -2.56 0.71
N VAL A 56 8.56 -1.50 0.12
CA VAL A 56 9.22 -0.21 -0.01
C VAL A 56 8.64 0.73 1.01
N VAL A 57 9.47 1.23 1.92
CA VAL A 57 9.02 2.11 2.99
C VAL A 57 9.46 3.54 2.73
N ILE A 58 8.51 4.46 2.81
CA ILE A 58 8.78 5.90 2.81
C ILE A 58 8.57 6.43 4.22
N MET A 59 9.64 6.85 4.86
CA MET A 59 9.62 7.37 6.22
C MET A 59 10.02 8.84 6.27
N GLY A 60 9.39 9.60 7.16
CA GLY A 60 9.73 11.00 7.36
C GLY A 60 8.73 11.71 8.27
N ARG A 61 9.06 12.93 8.67
CA ARG A 61 8.21 13.76 9.53
C ARG A 61 6.89 14.11 8.84
N SER A 62 5.88 14.49 9.62
CA SER A 62 4.63 15.03 9.08
C SER A 62 4.94 16.25 8.20
N GLY A 63 4.21 16.37 7.09
CA GLY A 63 4.36 17.49 6.16
C GLY A 63 5.52 17.39 5.15
N CYS A 64 6.36 16.33 5.17
CA CYS A 64 7.45 16.21 4.16
C CYS A 64 6.99 15.72 2.78
N GLY A 65 5.70 15.49 2.57
CA GLY A 65 5.16 15.13 1.25
C GLY A 65 4.89 13.64 1.03
N LYS A 66 5.01 12.75 2.04
CA LYS A 66 4.79 11.31 1.89
C LYS A 66 3.44 10.96 1.24
N SER A 67 2.34 11.44 1.83
CA SER A 67 0.99 11.18 1.29
C SER A 67 0.77 11.84 -0.08
N THR A 68 1.52 12.90 -0.41
CA THR A 68 1.49 13.51 -1.73
C THR A 68 2.12 12.59 -2.77
N ILE A 69 3.25 11.96 -2.47
CA ILE A 69 3.87 10.94 -3.32
C ILE A 69 2.90 9.78 -3.57
N LEU A 70 2.26 9.28 -2.51
CA LEU A 70 1.29 8.18 -2.64
C LEU A 70 0.12 8.55 -3.57
N ARG A 71 -0.38 9.80 -3.48
CA ARG A 71 -1.46 10.27 -4.34
C ARG A 71 -1.06 10.35 -5.82
N TYR A 72 0.21 10.60 -6.12
CA TYR A 72 0.69 10.55 -7.50
C TYR A 72 0.65 9.14 -8.05
N TRP A 73 1.27 8.16 -7.36
CA TRP A 73 1.29 6.77 -7.81
C TRP A 73 -0.09 6.12 -7.86
N THR A 74 -1.00 6.53 -6.97
CA THR A 74 -2.38 6.02 -6.99
C THR A 74 -3.28 6.73 -8.00
N GLY A 75 -2.78 7.73 -8.74
CA GLY A 75 -3.57 8.51 -9.69
C GLY A 75 -4.57 9.48 -9.07
N LEU A 76 -4.56 9.64 -7.72
CA LEU A 76 -5.48 10.54 -7.02
C LEU A 76 -5.12 12.02 -7.18
N GLN A 77 -3.89 12.32 -7.59
CA GLN A 77 -3.41 13.68 -7.81
C GLN A 77 -2.34 13.69 -8.90
N LYS A 78 -2.36 14.71 -9.75
CA LYS A 78 -1.26 15.00 -10.68
C LYS A 78 -0.31 16.02 -10.03
N PRO A 79 1.01 15.93 -10.24
CA PRO A 79 1.94 16.97 -9.80
C PRO A 79 1.71 18.26 -10.59
N THR A 80 2.21 19.41 -10.08
CA THR A 80 2.18 20.69 -10.79
C THR A 80 3.00 20.62 -12.09
N SER A 81 4.16 19.95 -12.06
CA SER A 81 4.94 19.55 -13.22
C SER A 81 5.80 18.33 -12.88
N GLY A 82 6.39 17.71 -13.91
CA GLY A 82 7.14 16.48 -13.81
C GLY A 82 6.30 15.26 -14.24
N GLU A 83 6.88 14.09 -14.13
CA GLU A 83 6.29 12.86 -14.67
C GLU A 83 6.28 11.74 -13.63
N VAL A 84 5.20 10.92 -13.68
CA VAL A 84 4.99 9.77 -12.81
C VAL A 84 5.00 8.51 -13.66
N PHE A 85 5.83 7.54 -13.31
CA PHE A 85 5.94 6.27 -14.01
C PHE A 85 5.60 5.11 -13.08
N VAL A 86 4.95 4.11 -13.67
CA VAL A 86 4.62 2.82 -13.04
C VAL A 86 5.00 1.72 -14.03
N ASP A 87 5.77 0.73 -13.60
CA ASP A 87 6.31 -0.34 -14.45
C ASP A 87 7.03 0.18 -15.71
N GLY A 88 7.82 1.25 -15.55
CA GLY A 88 8.58 1.89 -16.62
C GLY A 88 7.75 2.67 -17.64
N LYS A 89 6.44 2.83 -17.41
CA LYS A 89 5.52 3.56 -18.31
C LYS A 89 4.92 4.76 -17.60
N PRO A 90 4.66 5.87 -18.31
CA PRO A 90 3.90 6.98 -17.73
C PRO A 90 2.57 6.49 -17.18
N LEU A 91 2.21 6.95 -15.98
CA LEU A 91 0.95 6.59 -15.34
C LEU A 91 -0.23 7.04 -16.22
N ALA A 92 -1.01 6.08 -16.71
CA ALA A 92 -2.19 6.37 -17.53
C ALA A 92 -3.33 6.98 -16.68
N GLU A 93 -4.17 7.83 -17.29
CA GLU A 93 -5.25 8.52 -16.57
C GLU A 93 -6.26 7.58 -15.88
N ASN A 94 -6.44 6.39 -16.43
CA ASN A 94 -7.37 5.37 -15.89
C ASN A 94 -6.67 4.30 -15.05
N GLN A 95 -5.36 4.44 -14.81
CA GLN A 95 -4.60 3.51 -13.99
C GLN A 95 -4.60 4.00 -12.54
N SER A 96 -4.93 3.11 -11.60
CA SER A 96 -4.85 3.39 -10.18
C SER A 96 -4.26 2.20 -9.43
N ILE A 97 -3.36 2.48 -8.50
CA ILE A 97 -2.86 1.49 -7.56
C ILE A 97 -3.78 1.49 -6.34
N PRO A 98 -4.25 0.33 -5.85
CA PRO A 98 -5.07 0.26 -4.65
C PRO A 98 -4.37 0.85 -3.44
N MET A 99 -5.13 1.59 -2.61
CA MET A 99 -4.60 2.26 -1.43
C MET A 99 -5.43 1.94 -0.19
N VAL A 100 -4.73 1.64 0.90
CA VAL A 100 -5.28 1.57 2.25
C VAL A 100 -4.91 2.84 2.99
N PHE A 101 -5.91 3.56 3.46
CA PHE A 101 -5.75 4.85 4.14
C PHE A 101 -5.50 4.67 5.64
N GLN A 102 -4.96 5.70 6.28
CA GLN A 102 -4.73 5.77 7.72
C GLN A 102 -6.01 5.59 8.54
N GLN A 103 -7.11 6.21 8.09
CA GLN A 103 -8.43 5.99 8.68
C GLN A 103 -9.12 4.80 8.01
N TYR A 104 -9.97 4.10 8.77
CA TYR A 104 -10.74 2.99 8.21
C TYR A 104 -11.58 3.50 7.04
N SER A 105 -11.29 2.99 5.86
CA SER A 105 -11.98 3.37 4.63
C SER A 105 -13.11 2.40 4.26
N SER A 106 -13.53 1.54 5.19
CA SER A 106 -14.65 0.62 4.99
C SER A 106 -15.93 1.40 4.79
N LEU A 107 -16.78 0.92 3.87
CA LEU A 107 -18.11 1.46 3.67
C LEU A 107 -19.02 0.88 4.75
N GLU A 108 -19.38 1.69 5.74
CA GLU A 108 -20.05 1.26 6.96
C GLU A 108 -21.46 0.69 6.74
N TRP A 109 -22.09 1.07 5.62
CA TRP A 109 -23.41 0.57 5.20
C TRP A 109 -23.35 -0.73 4.39
N PHE A 110 -22.16 -1.25 4.10
CA PHE A 110 -21.93 -2.53 3.47
C PHE A 110 -21.48 -3.57 4.49
N SER A 111 -21.84 -4.85 4.21
CA SER A 111 -21.27 -5.97 4.93
C SER A 111 -19.76 -6.10 4.64
N VAL A 112 -19.05 -6.90 5.44
CA VAL A 112 -17.65 -7.27 5.14
C VAL A 112 -17.55 -7.87 3.74
N LEU A 113 -18.44 -8.81 3.41
CA LEU A 113 -18.46 -9.48 2.11
C LEU A 113 -18.66 -8.49 0.96
N ASP A 114 -19.62 -7.58 1.09
CA ASP A 114 -19.90 -6.60 0.02
C ASP A 114 -18.80 -5.53 -0.08
N ASN A 115 -18.15 -5.15 1.03
CA ASN A 115 -16.95 -4.30 1.00
C ASN A 115 -15.83 -4.94 0.19
N VAL A 116 -15.54 -6.21 0.47
CA VAL A 116 -14.43 -6.92 -0.20
C VAL A 116 -14.77 -7.23 -1.66
N ALA A 117 -16.03 -7.54 -1.98
CA ALA A 117 -16.46 -7.82 -3.36
C ALA A 117 -16.53 -6.58 -4.26
N LEU A 118 -16.65 -5.38 -3.68
CA LEU A 118 -16.91 -4.13 -4.41
C LEU A 118 -15.95 -3.85 -5.55
N PRO A 119 -14.61 -3.95 -5.41
CA PRO A 119 -13.68 -3.66 -6.50
C PRO A 119 -13.88 -4.53 -7.75
N LEU A 120 -14.19 -5.81 -7.54
CA LEU A 120 -14.48 -6.73 -8.65
C LEU A 120 -15.80 -6.39 -9.34
N THR A 121 -16.81 -6.02 -8.57
CA THR A 121 -18.12 -5.58 -9.10
C THR A 121 -17.96 -4.32 -9.95
N LEU A 122 -17.16 -3.35 -9.49
CA LEU A 122 -16.86 -2.11 -10.24
C LEU A 122 -16.07 -2.38 -11.53
N LYS A 123 -15.29 -3.46 -11.57
CA LYS A 123 -14.61 -3.95 -12.79
C LYS A 123 -15.51 -4.77 -13.72
N GLY A 124 -16.82 -4.88 -13.43
CA GLY A 124 -17.78 -5.59 -14.26
C GLY A 124 -17.86 -7.11 -14.03
N VAL A 125 -17.19 -7.64 -12.98
CA VAL A 125 -17.35 -9.04 -12.58
C VAL A 125 -18.76 -9.26 -12.02
N SER A 126 -19.40 -10.38 -12.36
CA SER A 126 -20.74 -10.68 -11.86
C SER A 126 -20.76 -10.70 -10.33
N LYS A 127 -21.88 -10.26 -9.73
CA LYS A 127 -22.01 -10.17 -8.26
C LYS A 127 -21.74 -11.54 -7.57
N LYS A 128 -22.15 -12.63 -8.22
CA LYS A 128 -21.91 -13.99 -7.70
C LYS A 128 -20.42 -14.29 -7.64
N GLN A 129 -19.71 -14.15 -8.75
CA GLN A 129 -18.27 -14.40 -8.83
C GLN A 129 -17.46 -13.45 -7.94
N ALA A 130 -17.82 -12.15 -7.89
CA ALA A 130 -17.16 -11.19 -7.02
C ALA A 130 -17.27 -11.59 -5.54
N ARG A 131 -18.43 -12.10 -5.11
CA ARG A 131 -18.64 -12.60 -3.75
C ARG A 131 -17.89 -13.91 -3.47
N GLU A 132 -17.77 -14.81 -4.43
CA GLU A 132 -16.97 -16.03 -4.31
C GLU A 132 -15.49 -15.69 -4.05
N HIS A 133 -14.88 -14.83 -4.87
CA HIS A 133 -13.51 -14.35 -4.65
C HIS A 133 -13.35 -13.56 -3.32
N ALA A 134 -14.37 -12.78 -2.96
CA ALA A 134 -14.36 -12.07 -1.68
C ALA A 134 -14.37 -13.01 -0.49
N MET A 135 -15.10 -14.13 -0.54
CA MET A 135 -15.09 -15.16 0.50
C MET A 135 -13.72 -15.80 0.67
N GLU A 136 -13.01 -16.09 -0.43
CA GLU A 136 -11.64 -16.60 -0.40
C GLU A 136 -10.70 -15.58 0.26
N MET A 137 -10.79 -14.31 -0.13
CA MET A 137 -9.97 -13.24 0.44
C MET A 137 -10.27 -13.01 1.94
N ILE A 138 -11.53 -13.11 2.37
CA ILE A 138 -11.95 -13.02 3.77
C ILE A 138 -11.28 -14.12 4.62
N LYS A 139 -11.14 -15.34 4.09
CA LYS A 139 -10.37 -16.41 4.73
C LYS A 139 -8.90 -16.07 4.84
N VAL A 140 -8.30 -15.60 3.76
CA VAL A 140 -6.87 -15.21 3.71
C VAL A 140 -6.55 -14.16 4.77
N VAL A 141 -7.43 -13.18 4.99
CA VAL A 141 -7.21 -12.14 6.01
C VAL A 141 -7.71 -12.54 7.40
N GLY A 142 -8.22 -13.77 7.60
CA GLY A 142 -8.66 -14.28 8.90
C GLY A 142 -9.90 -13.56 9.45
N LEU A 143 -10.90 -13.32 8.59
CA LEU A 143 -12.19 -12.71 8.95
C LEU A 143 -13.38 -13.67 8.73
N GLU A 144 -13.13 -14.98 8.72
CA GLU A 144 -14.18 -15.98 8.63
C GLU A 144 -15.19 -15.83 9.76
N GLY A 145 -16.47 -16.00 9.45
CA GLY A 145 -17.58 -15.81 10.39
C GLY A 145 -17.99 -14.33 10.60
N HIS A 146 -17.37 -13.39 9.87
CA HIS A 146 -17.69 -11.96 9.93
C HIS A 146 -18.34 -11.43 8.64
N GLU A 147 -18.56 -12.26 7.65
CA GLU A 147 -18.94 -11.90 6.27
C GLU A 147 -20.17 -11.01 6.21
N ASN A 148 -21.17 -11.33 7.06
CA ASN A 148 -22.48 -10.64 7.09
C ASN A 148 -22.51 -9.45 8.07
N LYS A 149 -21.46 -9.22 8.86
CA LYS A 149 -21.38 -8.05 9.74
C LYS A 149 -21.18 -6.79 8.94
N PHE A 150 -21.80 -5.69 9.37
CA PHE A 150 -21.47 -4.38 8.80
C PHE A 150 -20.02 -3.99 9.15
N ALA A 151 -19.31 -3.40 8.20
CA ALA A 151 -17.92 -3.02 8.35
C ALA A 151 -17.75 -1.72 9.16
N LYS A 152 -18.21 -1.72 10.39
CA LYS A 152 -18.22 -0.57 11.33
C LYS A 152 -18.05 -0.99 12.79
N ILE A 153 -17.64 -0.04 13.63
CA ILE A 153 -17.66 -0.17 15.09
C ILE A 153 -19.13 -0.07 15.60
N PRO A 154 -19.56 -0.86 16.60
CA PRO A 154 -18.79 -1.86 17.35
C PRO A 154 -18.85 -3.29 16.78
N GLN A 155 -19.41 -3.50 15.58
CA GLN A 155 -19.56 -4.85 15.01
C GLN A 155 -18.21 -5.50 14.72
N LEU A 156 -17.19 -4.68 14.38
CA LEU A 156 -15.82 -5.08 14.16
C LEU A 156 -14.87 -4.24 15.01
N SER A 157 -13.77 -4.83 15.45
CA SER A 157 -12.67 -4.09 16.06
C SER A 157 -11.88 -3.29 15.01
N GLY A 158 -11.09 -2.31 15.45
CA GLY A 158 -10.24 -1.52 14.55
C GLY A 158 -9.30 -2.39 13.70
N GLY A 159 -8.67 -3.41 14.29
CA GLY A 159 -7.84 -4.35 13.54
C GLY A 159 -8.62 -5.19 12.52
N GLN A 160 -9.87 -5.54 12.81
CA GLN A 160 -10.74 -6.22 11.85
C GLN A 160 -11.14 -5.30 10.70
N LEU A 161 -11.48 -4.04 10.98
CA LEU A 161 -11.76 -3.02 9.95
C LEU A 161 -10.56 -2.80 9.04
N GLN A 162 -9.34 -2.78 9.62
CA GLN A 162 -8.12 -2.68 8.82
C GLN A 162 -7.94 -3.89 7.91
N ARG A 163 -8.22 -5.10 8.39
CA ARG A 163 -8.18 -6.30 7.55
C ARG A 163 -9.24 -6.28 6.43
N VAL A 164 -10.41 -5.71 6.67
CA VAL A 164 -11.42 -5.49 5.61
C VAL A 164 -10.87 -4.57 4.52
N ALA A 165 -10.22 -3.45 4.90
CA ALA A 165 -9.64 -2.52 3.95
C ALA A 165 -8.51 -3.16 3.12
N ILE A 166 -7.65 -3.97 3.76
CA ILE A 166 -6.59 -4.74 3.11
C ILE A 166 -7.19 -5.78 2.14
N ALA A 167 -8.17 -6.58 2.59
CA ALA A 167 -8.84 -7.58 1.77
C ALA A 167 -9.50 -6.95 0.53
N ARG A 168 -10.19 -5.82 0.71
CA ARG A 168 -10.79 -5.06 -0.39
C ARG A 168 -9.75 -4.60 -1.40
N SER A 169 -8.57 -4.19 -0.95
CA SER A 169 -7.49 -3.74 -1.83
C SER A 169 -6.82 -4.89 -2.58
N LEU A 170 -6.80 -6.10 -2.00
CA LEU A 170 -6.13 -7.28 -2.55
C LEU A 170 -7.01 -8.19 -3.41
N VAL A 171 -8.34 -8.13 -3.28
CA VAL A 171 -9.27 -9.07 -3.93
C VAL A 171 -9.15 -9.10 -5.46
N ALA A 172 -8.68 -8.04 -6.06
CA ALA A 172 -8.45 -7.94 -7.51
C ALA A 172 -7.03 -8.34 -7.94
N ASN A 173 -6.26 -8.98 -7.05
CA ASN A 173 -4.88 -9.44 -7.25
C ASN A 173 -3.97 -8.36 -7.88
N PRO A 174 -3.82 -7.20 -7.22
CA PRO A 174 -2.99 -6.14 -7.75
C PRO A 174 -1.50 -6.47 -7.64
N ASN A 175 -0.69 -6.05 -8.61
CA ASN A 175 0.78 -6.16 -8.53
C ASN A 175 1.39 -5.18 -7.52
N MET A 176 0.65 -4.14 -7.13
CA MET A 176 1.10 -3.12 -6.18
C MET A 176 0.00 -2.77 -5.20
N LEU A 177 0.40 -2.44 -3.97
CA LEU A 177 -0.48 -1.97 -2.90
C LEU A 177 0.17 -0.80 -2.16
N VAL A 178 -0.58 0.24 -1.93
CA VAL A 178 -0.15 1.42 -1.16
C VAL A 178 -0.80 1.42 0.22
N LEU A 179 0.00 1.66 1.25
CA LEU A 179 -0.43 1.72 2.66
C LEU A 179 0.00 3.07 3.26
N ASP A 180 -0.95 3.95 3.54
CA ASP A 180 -0.67 5.26 4.16
C ASP A 180 -0.92 5.18 5.68
N GLU A 181 0.14 5.07 6.46
CA GLU A 181 0.15 4.95 7.93
C GLU A 181 -0.91 3.93 8.44
N PRO A 182 -0.93 2.68 7.93
CA PRO A 182 -2.06 1.76 8.11
C PRO A 182 -2.29 1.32 9.57
N TYR A 183 -1.38 1.63 10.46
CA TYR A 183 -1.45 1.24 11.87
C TYR A 183 -1.64 2.43 12.81
N GLY A 184 -1.74 3.66 12.29
CA GLY A 184 -1.79 4.89 13.08
C GLY A 184 -2.99 4.98 14.03
N ALA A 185 -4.13 4.42 13.64
CA ALA A 185 -5.36 4.42 14.45
C ALA A 185 -5.44 3.24 15.46
N LEU A 186 -4.45 2.34 15.50
CA LEU A 186 -4.48 1.14 16.35
C LEU A 186 -3.71 1.35 17.65
N ASP A 187 -4.21 0.75 18.74
CA ASP A 187 -3.45 0.63 19.98
C ASP A 187 -2.17 -0.20 19.79
N GLY A 188 -1.20 -0.08 20.69
CA GLY A 188 0.11 -0.70 20.55
C GLY A 188 0.11 -2.22 20.39
N PHE A 189 -0.82 -2.92 21.08
CA PHE A 189 -0.92 -4.38 21.00
C PHE A 189 -1.53 -4.84 19.68
N THR A 190 -2.63 -4.21 19.26
CA THR A 190 -3.29 -4.47 17.98
C THR A 190 -2.37 -4.12 16.81
N ARG A 191 -1.63 -3.00 16.91
CA ARG A 191 -0.61 -2.61 15.93
C ARG A 191 0.45 -3.70 15.75
N ALA A 192 1.04 -4.20 16.84
CA ALA A 192 2.03 -5.26 16.77
C ALA A 192 1.48 -6.54 16.10
N LYS A 193 0.23 -6.92 16.43
CA LYS A 193 -0.44 -8.06 15.77
C LYS A 193 -0.63 -7.83 14.28
N MET A 194 -1.03 -6.63 13.86
CA MET A 194 -1.25 -6.29 12.46
C MET A 194 0.06 -6.26 11.67
N GLN A 195 1.16 -5.79 12.23
CA GLN A 195 2.47 -5.83 11.58
C GLN A 195 2.91 -7.26 11.26
N PHE A 196 2.78 -8.19 12.21
CA PHE A 196 3.07 -9.60 11.96
C PHE A 196 2.05 -10.27 11.03
N PHE A 197 0.79 -9.88 11.12
CA PHE A 197 -0.21 -10.32 10.14
C PHE A 197 0.20 -9.93 8.72
N MET A 198 0.69 -8.71 8.50
CA MET A 198 1.17 -8.26 7.19
C MET A 198 2.37 -9.08 6.71
N LEU A 199 3.34 -9.35 7.59
CA LEU A 199 4.46 -10.23 7.26
C LEU A 199 3.98 -11.63 6.83
N ASP A 200 3.09 -12.24 7.62
CA ASP A 200 2.56 -13.56 7.31
C ASP A 200 1.76 -13.55 5.99
N LEU A 201 0.95 -12.52 5.76
CA LEU A 201 0.16 -12.34 4.55
C LEU A 201 1.04 -12.29 3.29
N PHE A 202 2.10 -11.51 3.30
CA PHE A 202 2.95 -11.31 2.14
C PHE A 202 4.13 -12.29 2.03
N GLN A 203 4.39 -13.09 3.06
CA GLN A 203 5.47 -14.10 3.04
C GLN A 203 4.99 -15.55 2.99
N LYS A 204 3.77 -15.84 3.46
CA LYS A 204 3.31 -17.22 3.68
C LYS A 204 1.97 -17.56 3.04
N SER A 205 1.19 -16.57 2.61
CA SER A 205 -0.12 -16.81 2.00
C SER A 205 -0.04 -16.95 0.48
N GLU A 206 -1.19 -17.24 -0.15
CA GLU A 206 -1.31 -17.24 -1.61
C GLU A 206 -0.98 -15.88 -2.23
N ILE A 207 -1.14 -14.79 -1.47
CA ILE A 207 -0.74 -13.44 -1.87
C ILE A 207 0.77 -13.34 -2.11
N ALA A 208 1.58 -14.08 -1.34
CA ALA A 208 3.04 -14.11 -1.53
C ALA A 208 3.43 -14.62 -2.93
N ASN A 209 2.64 -15.51 -3.53
CA ASN A 209 2.88 -16.05 -4.87
C ASN A 209 2.67 -15.01 -5.98
N LEU A 210 1.97 -13.91 -5.69
CA LEU A 210 1.77 -12.79 -6.62
C LEU A 210 2.99 -11.85 -6.66
N ASN A 211 3.91 -11.99 -5.71
CA ASN A 211 5.10 -11.13 -5.55
C ASN A 211 4.78 -9.63 -5.62
N PRO A 212 3.78 -9.10 -4.87
CA PRO A 212 3.37 -7.73 -5.00
C PRO A 212 4.40 -6.77 -4.43
N THR A 213 4.53 -5.59 -5.03
CA THR A 213 5.24 -4.46 -4.43
C THR A 213 4.30 -3.72 -3.47
N VAL A 214 4.67 -3.67 -2.19
CA VAL A 214 3.92 -2.95 -1.16
C VAL A 214 4.66 -1.67 -0.81
N ILE A 215 4.00 -0.53 -1.01
CA ILE A 215 4.53 0.78 -0.60
C ILE A 215 3.91 1.14 0.74
N LEU A 216 4.73 1.27 1.76
CA LEU A 216 4.32 1.62 3.12
C LEU A 216 4.82 3.02 3.48
N VAL A 217 3.92 3.90 3.83
CA VAL A 217 4.27 5.16 4.50
C VAL A 217 4.11 4.99 6.00
N THR A 218 5.14 5.36 6.74
CA THR A 218 5.12 5.36 8.21
C THR A 218 6.04 6.43 8.78
N HIS A 219 5.80 6.80 10.02
CA HIS A 219 6.72 7.59 10.83
C HIS A 219 7.40 6.77 11.94
N ASP A 220 7.07 5.47 12.07
CA ASP A 220 7.64 4.57 13.07
C ASP A 220 8.86 3.81 12.48
N PRO A 221 10.09 4.07 12.97
CA PRO A 221 11.29 3.37 12.51
C PRO A 221 11.23 1.85 12.71
N ARG A 222 10.53 1.39 13.76
CA ARG A 222 10.41 -0.05 14.04
C ARG A 222 9.53 -0.75 13.00
N GLU A 223 8.48 -0.09 12.52
CA GLU A 223 7.69 -0.59 11.39
C GLU A 223 8.51 -0.64 10.12
N ALA A 224 9.25 0.45 9.85
CA ALA A 224 10.08 0.55 8.66
C ALA A 224 11.12 -0.58 8.60
N VAL A 225 11.83 -0.82 9.70
CA VAL A 225 12.83 -1.89 9.78
C VAL A 225 12.20 -3.28 9.77
N LEU A 226 11.05 -3.46 10.44
CA LEU A 226 10.37 -4.76 10.50
C LEU A 226 9.85 -5.21 9.14
N LEU A 227 9.28 -4.30 8.35
CA LEU A 227 8.59 -4.63 7.10
C LEU A 227 9.43 -4.34 5.87
N GLY A 228 10.24 -3.27 5.87
CA GLY A 228 10.90 -2.74 4.67
C GLY A 228 12.05 -3.60 4.17
N ASN A 229 12.08 -3.83 2.87
CA ASN A 229 13.27 -4.27 2.14
C ASN A 229 14.10 -3.04 1.73
N ASP A 230 13.42 -1.97 1.31
CA ASP A 230 14.00 -0.67 1.01
C ASP A 230 13.33 0.42 1.85
N ILE A 231 14.13 1.29 2.49
CA ILE A 231 13.64 2.37 3.32
C ILE A 231 14.18 3.70 2.80
N TYR A 232 13.29 4.56 2.31
CA TYR A 232 13.59 5.91 1.89
C TYR A 232 13.22 6.90 2.99
N ILE A 233 14.21 7.63 3.51
CA ILE A 233 14.00 8.65 4.54
C ILE A 233 13.86 10.00 3.88
N MET A 234 12.74 10.67 4.17
CA MET A 234 12.41 11.99 3.66
C MET A 234 12.56 13.07 4.70
N ASP A 235 13.02 14.23 4.25
CA ASP A 235 13.00 15.50 4.99
C ASP A 235 12.07 16.51 4.28
N ALA A 236 11.70 17.56 5.00
CA ALA A 236 10.75 18.59 4.56
C ALA A 236 11.45 19.90 4.14
N ASN A 237 10.69 20.82 3.47
CA ASN A 237 11.00 22.21 3.19
C ASN A 237 12.19 22.45 2.23
N PRO A 238 12.14 22.06 0.97
CA PRO A 238 11.14 21.20 0.31
C PRO A 238 11.37 19.72 0.60
N GLY A 239 10.37 18.89 0.30
CA GLY A 239 10.45 17.43 0.43
C GLY A 239 11.59 16.86 -0.41
N ARG A 240 12.46 16.06 0.19
CA ARG A 240 13.61 15.41 -0.46
C ARG A 240 13.94 14.08 0.20
N ILE A 241 14.52 13.17 -0.56
CA ILE A 241 15.12 11.94 0.00
C ILE A 241 16.49 12.32 0.57
N ILE A 242 16.70 12.04 1.87
CA ILE A 242 17.97 12.29 2.55
C ILE A 242 18.77 11.01 2.77
N LYS A 243 18.13 9.86 2.74
CA LYS A 243 18.81 8.58 2.89
C LYS A 243 17.98 7.45 2.29
N HIS A 244 18.65 6.47 1.68
CA HIS A 244 18.13 5.17 1.28
C HIS A 244 18.84 4.10 2.10
N ILE A 245 18.11 3.19 2.71
CA ILE A 245 18.61 2.12 3.57
C ILE A 245 18.03 0.80 3.09
N LYS A 246 18.90 -0.19 2.87
CA LYS A 246 18.53 -1.59 2.73
C LYS A 246 18.87 -2.27 4.06
N PRO A 247 17.87 -2.65 4.90
CA PRO A 247 18.15 -3.30 6.18
C PRO A 247 18.90 -4.62 5.98
N ASP A 248 19.98 -4.82 6.75
CA ASP A 248 20.72 -6.08 6.79
C ASP A 248 19.95 -7.10 7.67
N LEU A 249 18.76 -7.50 7.21
CA LEU A 249 17.87 -8.45 7.87
C LEU A 249 17.45 -9.54 6.88
N PRO A 250 17.12 -10.74 7.37
CA PRO A 250 16.60 -11.80 6.51
C PRO A 250 15.33 -11.36 5.76
N ASP A 251 15.15 -11.80 4.51
CA ASP A 251 13.93 -11.54 3.75
C ASP A 251 12.70 -12.16 4.42
N LYS A 252 12.84 -13.39 4.95
CA LYS A 252 11.80 -14.01 5.79
C LYS A 252 11.97 -13.60 7.24
N ARG A 253 11.02 -12.83 7.74
CA ARG A 253 11.02 -12.28 9.09
C ARG A 253 9.85 -12.86 9.89
N ASP A 254 10.10 -13.08 11.19
CA ASP A 254 9.10 -13.54 12.15
C ASP A 254 9.21 -12.75 13.47
N LYS A 255 8.47 -13.18 14.48
CA LYS A 255 8.45 -12.49 15.79
C LYS A 255 9.81 -12.45 16.47
N SER A 256 10.73 -13.37 16.17
CA SER A 256 12.06 -13.44 16.78
C SER A 256 12.98 -12.33 16.31
N ILE A 257 12.71 -11.73 15.13
CA ILE A 257 13.52 -10.66 14.52
C ILE A 257 13.71 -9.48 15.50
N ARG A 258 12.68 -9.14 16.29
CA ARG A 258 12.76 -8.06 17.28
C ARG A 258 13.71 -8.30 18.45
N LYS A 259 14.20 -9.53 18.61
CA LYS A 259 15.18 -9.91 19.64
C LYS A 259 16.61 -9.91 19.10
N GLN A 260 16.79 -9.72 17.81
CA GLN A 260 18.11 -9.71 17.18
C GLN A 260 18.84 -8.39 17.45
N PRO A 261 20.15 -8.41 17.73
CA PRO A 261 20.93 -7.18 17.97
C PRO A 261 20.95 -6.21 16.76
N ARG A 262 20.65 -6.71 15.55
CA ARG A 262 20.63 -5.92 14.31
C ARG A 262 19.29 -5.22 14.07
N PHE A 263 18.24 -5.55 14.84
CA PHE A 263 16.94 -4.92 14.76
C PHE A 263 16.95 -3.62 15.60
#